data_c28fc255ab8f7a6bb35458aac9d36d9b
#
_entry.id   c28fc255ab8f7a6bb35458aac9d36d9b
#
_cell.length_a   1.000
_cell.length_b   1.000
_cell.length_c   1.000
_cell.angle_alpha   90.00
_cell.angle_beta   90.00
_cell.angle_gamma   90.00
#
_symmetry.space_group_name_H-M   'P 1'
#
loop_
_entity.id
_entity.type
_entity.pdbx_description
1 polymer ?
#
loop_
_entity_poly.entity_id
_entity_poly.type
_entity_poly.pdbx_seq_one_letter_code
_entity_poly.pdbx_strand_id
1 'polypeptide(L)'
;MIYCVSDIHGELDKFERLLTLTQFSENDHLYVIGDAIDRCAMGVDILRLIMDTSNMTMLLGNHEQMCLATLGPHNEFGTRELWRQNGGSSTYRELLYHRTPHERNMILRFLAGLPDHLDITVGGQKFHLVHGCPGADRDTRIWVRIKPEDRSPYPDTICIVGHTPVNFLTGVSDQPFRIWRGDGILDIDCGCGHQKTTHRRLACLRLDDMAEFYVGNVDTEICSRPTP
;
A
#
# COMPACT_ATOMS: atom_id res chain seq x y z
N MET A 1 -6.26 -2.95 17.87
CA MET A 1 -6.39 -1.76 17.01
C MET A 1 -6.38 -2.18 15.55
N ILE A 2 -6.93 -1.34 14.66
CA ILE A 2 -7.01 -1.61 13.22
C ILE A 2 -6.18 -0.57 12.49
N TYR A 3 -5.22 -1.03 11.69
CA TYR A 3 -4.26 -0.17 10.98
C TYR A 3 -4.36 -0.35 9.47
N CYS A 4 -4.04 0.71 8.72
CA CYS A 4 -3.88 0.68 7.26
C CYS A 4 -2.52 1.27 6.87
N VAL A 5 -1.83 0.62 5.93
CA VAL A 5 -0.59 1.07 5.30
C VAL A 5 -0.67 0.81 3.79
N SER A 6 0.00 1.60 2.96
CA SER A 6 0.03 1.44 1.51
C SER A 6 1.41 1.74 0.94
N ASP A 7 1.66 1.28 -0.29
CA ASP A 7 2.79 1.69 -1.13
C ASP A 7 4.16 1.57 -0.44
N ILE A 8 4.42 0.41 0.19
CA ILE A 8 5.65 0.13 0.95
C ILE A 8 6.85 0.02 0.02
N HIS A 9 6.65 -0.55 -1.18
CA HIS A 9 7.64 -0.61 -2.26
C HIS A 9 9.01 -1.14 -1.85
N GLY A 10 9.05 -2.27 -1.13
CA GLY A 10 10.30 -2.93 -0.78
C GLY A 10 11.13 -2.23 0.30
N GLU A 11 10.60 -1.23 0.98
CA GLU A 11 11.24 -0.51 2.10
C GLU A 11 11.00 -1.25 3.42
N LEU A 12 11.55 -2.46 3.55
CA LEU A 12 11.36 -3.34 4.71
C LEU A 12 11.78 -2.67 6.03
N ASP A 13 12.91 -1.95 6.05
CA ASP A 13 13.36 -1.22 7.25
C ASP A 13 12.28 -0.25 7.75
N LYS A 14 11.67 0.52 6.85
CA LYS A 14 10.58 1.42 7.23
C LYS A 14 9.35 0.68 7.70
N PHE A 15 9.04 -0.45 7.09
CA PHE A 15 7.89 -1.25 7.49
C PHE A 15 8.09 -1.85 8.89
N GLU A 16 9.25 -2.40 9.21
CA GLU A 16 9.58 -2.91 10.53
C GLU A 16 9.60 -1.81 11.61
N ARG A 17 10.16 -0.64 11.27
CA ARG A 17 10.10 0.55 12.15
C ARG A 17 8.67 1.02 12.37
N LEU A 18 7.79 0.93 11.36
CA LEU A 18 6.38 1.27 11.50
C LEU A 18 5.66 0.30 12.45
N LEU A 19 5.89 -1.01 12.30
CA LEU A 19 5.33 -2.02 13.22
C LEU A 19 5.80 -1.78 14.67
N THR A 20 7.06 -1.40 14.84
CA THR A 20 7.60 -1.02 16.16
C THR A 20 6.96 0.26 16.69
N LEU A 21 6.83 1.29 15.86
CA LEU A 21 6.25 2.59 16.23
C LEU A 21 4.78 2.48 16.66
N THR A 22 4.03 1.64 15.97
CA THR A 22 2.62 1.34 16.28
C THR A 22 2.45 0.37 17.44
N GLN A 23 3.54 -0.25 17.92
CA GLN A 23 3.52 -1.35 18.88
C GLN A 23 2.62 -2.51 18.43
N PHE A 24 2.63 -2.79 17.11
CA PHE A 24 1.77 -3.80 16.49
C PHE A 24 1.94 -5.16 17.17
N SER A 25 0.82 -5.78 17.51
CA SER A 25 0.74 -7.01 18.30
C SER A 25 -0.27 -8.00 17.73
N GLU A 26 -0.36 -9.19 18.29
CA GLU A 26 -1.33 -10.23 17.92
C GLU A 26 -2.81 -9.81 18.11
N ASN A 27 -3.07 -8.79 18.95
CA ASN A 27 -4.40 -8.25 19.19
C ASN A 27 -4.83 -7.16 18.21
N ASP A 28 -3.96 -6.81 17.28
CA ASP A 28 -4.19 -5.78 16.28
C ASP A 28 -4.50 -6.41 14.92
N HIS A 29 -4.93 -5.62 13.95
CA HIS A 29 -5.02 -6.04 12.55
C HIS A 29 -4.45 -4.97 11.63
N LEU A 30 -3.63 -5.37 10.67
CA LEU A 30 -3.04 -4.47 9.68
C LEU A 30 -3.55 -4.79 8.27
N TYR A 31 -4.13 -3.81 7.60
CA TYR A 31 -4.45 -3.86 6.18
C TYR A 31 -3.36 -3.20 5.36
N VAL A 32 -2.75 -3.95 4.45
CA VAL A 32 -1.78 -3.44 3.46
C VAL A 32 -2.52 -3.19 2.16
N ILE A 33 -2.67 -1.92 1.78
CA ILE A 33 -3.50 -1.49 0.65
C ILE A 33 -2.68 -1.47 -0.65
N GLY A 34 -2.10 -2.63 -1.01
CA GLY A 34 -1.33 -2.83 -2.23
C GLY A 34 0.07 -2.24 -2.22
N ASP A 35 0.79 -2.52 -3.30
CA ASP A 35 2.12 -2.01 -3.65
C ASP A 35 3.19 -2.25 -2.57
N ALA A 36 3.26 -3.50 -2.09
CA ALA A 36 4.31 -3.93 -1.16
C ALA A 36 5.66 -4.16 -1.86
N ILE A 37 5.62 -4.54 -3.14
CA ILE A 37 6.79 -4.92 -3.94
C ILE A 37 7.33 -3.76 -4.80
N ASP A 38 8.47 -4.02 -5.47
CA ASP A 38 9.12 -3.17 -6.47
C ASP A 38 9.81 -1.92 -5.92
N ARG A 39 10.53 -1.23 -6.79
CA ARG A 39 11.31 -0.01 -6.55
C ARG A 39 12.50 -0.23 -5.61
N CYS A 40 12.28 -0.72 -4.39
CA CYS A 40 13.34 -1.09 -3.45
C CYS A 40 13.54 -2.62 -3.40
N ALA A 41 14.57 -3.08 -2.68
CA ALA A 41 15.08 -4.45 -2.84
C ALA A 41 14.25 -5.52 -2.11
N MET A 42 13.61 -5.19 -0.97
CA MET A 42 13.10 -6.19 -0.02
C MET A 42 11.58 -6.46 -0.16
N GLY A 43 10.99 -6.23 -1.34
CA GLY A 43 9.55 -6.43 -1.56
C GLY A 43 9.08 -7.87 -1.35
N VAL A 44 9.89 -8.84 -1.76
CA VAL A 44 9.57 -10.27 -1.55
C VAL A 44 9.62 -10.66 -0.08
N ASP A 45 10.53 -10.07 0.70
CA ASP A 45 10.60 -10.32 2.14
C ASP A 45 9.43 -9.68 2.88
N ILE A 46 8.94 -8.52 2.43
CA ILE A 46 7.70 -7.92 2.91
C ILE A 46 6.50 -8.84 2.64
N LEU A 47 6.38 -9.38 1.42
CA LEU A 47 5.31 -10.35 1.11
C LEU A 47 5.36 -11.56 2.04
N ARG A 48 6.55 -12.10 2.30
CA ARG A 48 6.71 -13.23 3.22
C ARG A 48 6.27 -12.87 4.64
N LEU A 49 6.69 -11.70 5.14
CA LEU A 49 6.26 -11.21 6.45
C LEU A 49 4.73 -11.11 6.54
N ILE A 50 4.08 -10.58 5.50
CA ILE A 50 2.61 -10.51 5.44
C ILE A 50 1.97 -11.90 5.39
N MET A 51 2.51 -12.82 4.57
CA MET A 51 2.01 -14.19 4.45
C MET A 51 2.14 -15.00 5.74
N ASP A 52 3.21 -14.77 6.49
CA ASP A 52 3.51 -15.49 7.74
C ASP A 52 2.80 -14.88 8.97
N THR A 53 2.14 -13.72 8.82
CA THR A 53 1.51 -12.98 9.92
C THR A 53 -0.02 -13.03 9.77
N SER A 54 -0.68 -13.84 10.60
CA SER A 54 -2.12 -14.17 10.46
C SER A 54 -3.08 -12.98 10.62
N ASN A 55 -2.65 -11.92 11.29
CA ASN A 55 -3.41 -10.68 11.51
C ASN A 55 -2.96 -9.54 10.58
N MET A 56 -2.36 -9.89 9.44
CA MET A 56 -2.15 -8.98 8.30
C MET A 56 -3.01 -9.43 7.12
N THR A 57 -3.66 -8.48 6.47
CA THR A 57 -4.44 -8.71 5.23
C THR A 57 -3.96 -7.75 4.17
N MET A 58 -3.70 -8.25 2.97
CA MET A 58 -3.22 -7.43 1.87
C MET A 58 -4.26 -7.33 0.76
N LEU A 59 -4.33 -6.16 0.11
CA LEU A 59 -5.06 -5.91 -1.13
C LEU A 59 -4.11 -5.95 -2.32
N LEU A 60 -4.68 -6.18 -3.49
CA LEU A 60 -3.95 -6.15 -4.75
C LEU A 60 -3.67 -4.70 -5.17
N GLY A 61 -2.39 -4.36 -5.34
CA GLY A 61 -1.96 -3.14 -6.01
C GLY A 61 -1.59 -3.39 -7.47
N ASN A 62 -1.34 -2.32 -8.22
CA ASN A 62 -0.95 -2.44 -9.62
C ASN A 62 0.44 -3.07 -9.79
N HIS A 63 1.33 -2.94 -8.82
CA HIS A 63 2.64 -3.60 -8.85
C HIS A 63 2.52 -5.12 -8.69
N GLU A 64 1.68 -5.61 -7.81
CA GLU A 64 1.36 -7.04 -7.69
C GLU A 64 0.67 -7.56 -8.96
N GLN A 65 -0.22 -6.77 -9.56
CA GLN A 65 -0.87 -7.15 -10.81
C GLN A 65 0.14 -7.25 -11.96
N MET A 66 1.09 -6.32 -12.11
CA MET A 66 2.16 -6.41 -13.11
C MET A 66 3.05 -7.64 -12.91
N CYS A 67 3.36 -7.98 -11.65
CA CYS A 67 4.10 -9.19 -11.31
C CYS A 67 3.34 -10.45 -11.78
N LEU A 68 2.04 -10.54 -11.48
CA LEU A 68 1.18 -11.65 -11.90
C LEU A 68 1.05 -11.74 -13.42
N ALA A 69 0.84 -10.62 -14.10
CA ALA A 69 0.75 -10.58 -15.57
C ALA A 69 2.06 -10.99 -16.26
N THR A 70 3.20 -10.83 -15.58
CA THR A 70 4.52 -11.18 -16.13
C THR A 70 4.96 -12.60 -15.78
N LEU A 71 4.75 -13.04 -14.55
CA LEU A 71 5.29 -14.31 -14.02
C LEU A 71 4.21 -15.36 -13.72
N GLY A 72 2.94 -14.95 -13.74
CA GLY A 72 1.81 -15.84 -13.49
C GLY A 72 1.52 -16.79 -14.67
N PRO A 73 0.55 -17.69 -14.50
CA PRO A 73 0.21 -18.70 -15.51
C PRO A 73 -0.39 -18.11 -16.81
N HIS A 74 -0.90 -16.90 -16.75
CA HIS A 74 -1.49 -16.18 -17.90
C HIS A 74 -0.63 -14.97 -18.27
N ASN A 75 0.69 -15.24 -18.47
CA ASN A 75 1.59 -14.13 -18.79
C ASN A 75 1.17 -13.47 -20.11
N GLU A 76 1.10 -12.14 -20.11
CA GLU A 76 0.67 -11.34 -21.24
C GLU A 76 1.87 -10.71 -21.94
N PHE A 77 1.84 -10.67 -23.28
CA PHE A 77 2.90 -10.08 -24.06
C PHE A 77 3.09 -8.59 -23.72
N GLY A 78 4.34 -8.18 -23.47
CA GLY A 78 4.68 -6.77 -23.19
C GLY A 78 4.59 -6.36 -21.72
N THR A 79 3.97 -7.14 -20.84
CA THR A 79 3.81 -6.80 -19.41
C THR A 79 5.13 -6.69 -18.67
N ARG A 80 6.14 -7.49 -19.03
CA ARG A 80 7.47 -7.42 -18.44
C ARG A 80 8.12 -6.04 -18.62
N GLU A 81 7.98 -5.44 -19.78
CA GLU A 81 8.56 -4.12 -20.05
C GLU A 81 7.83 -3.03 -19.27
N LEU A 82 6.50 -3.08 -19.21
CA LEU A 82 5.70 -2.19 -18.37
C LEU A 82 6.13 -2.31 -16.90
N TRP A 83 6.25 -3.53 -16.39
CA TRP A 83 6.67 -3.78 -15.01
C TRP A 83 8.09 -3.26 -14.73
N ARG A 84 9.03 -3.51 -15.65
CA ARG A 84 10.40 -2.99 -15.55
C ARG A 84 10.44 -1.46 -15.48
N GLN A 85 9.66 -0.76 -16.30
CA GLN A 85 9.58 0.71 -16.31
C GLN A 85 8.99 1.27 -15.01
N ASN A 86 8.14 0.51 -14.33
CA ASN A 86 7.56 0.86 -13.04
C ASN A 86 8.41 0.43 -11.82
N GLY A 87 9.62 -0.11 -12.03
CA GLY A 87 10.55 -0.45 -10.95
C GLY A 87 10.54 -1.94 -10.55
N GLY A 88 9.90 -2.82 -11.34
CA GLY A 88 9.78 -4.25 -11.05
C GLY A 88 11.06 -5.09 -11.18
N SER A 89 12.18 -4.47 -11.59
CA SER A 89 13.43 -5.20 -11.82
C SER A 89 14.01 -5.85 -10.56
N SER A 90 13.81 -5.27 -9.38
CA SER A 90 14.25 -5.82 -8.10
C SER A 90 13.48 -7.11 -7.78
N THR A 91 12.16 -7.03 -7.77
CA THR A 91 11.26 -8.16 -7.51
C THR A 91 11.42 -9.27 -8.54
N TYR A 92 11.52 -8.90 -9.83
CA TYR A 92 11.73 -9.88 -10.92
C TYR A 92 12.99 -10.71 -10.69
N ARG A 93 14.13 -10.05 -10.38
CA ARG A 93 15.39 -10.75 -10.11
C ARG A 93 15.30 -11.62 -8.86
N GLU A 94 14.71 -11.10 -7.79
CA GLU A 94 14.55 -11.83 -6.54
C GLU A 94 13.75 -13.13 -6.75
N LEU A 95 12.60 -13.05 -7.41
CA LEU A 95 11.73 -14.20 -7.65
C LEU A 95 12.34 -15.25 -8.60
N LEU A 96 13.14 -14.83 -9.59
CA LEU A 96 13.68 -15.78 -10.59
C LEU A 96 15.04 -16.35 -10.22
N TYR A 97 15.88 -15.59 -9.53
CA TYR A 97 17.28 -15.99 -9.33
C TYR A 97 17.63 -16.28 -7.86
N HIS A 98 16.84 -15.79 -6.91
CA HIS A 98 17.13 -15.93 -5.49
C HIS A 98 16.08 -16.75 -4.72
N ARG A 99 14.96 -17.10 -5.36
CA ARG A 99 13.93 -17.97 -4.78
C ARG A 99 13.80 -19.28 -5.54
N THR A 100 13.48 -20.35 -4.81
CA THR A 100 13.19 -21.64 -5.42
C THR A 100 11.90 -21.56 -6.24
N PRO A 101 11.70 -22.45 -7.25
CA PRO A 101 10.42 -22.51 -7.97
C PRO A 101 9.21 -22.72 -7.06
N HIS A 102 9.39 -23.43 -5.94
CA HIS A 102 8.32 -23.66 -4.97
C HIS A 102 7.92 -22.35 -4.26
N GLU A 103 8.88 -21.61 -3.70
CA GLU A 103 8.65 -20.33 -3.03
C GLU A 103 8.04 -19.30 -3.98
N ARG A 104 8.57 -19.19 -5.21
CA ARG A 104 8.00 -18.33 -6.24
C ARG A 104 6.52 -18.66 -6.50
N ASN A 105 6.20 -19.96 -6.68
CA ASN A 105 4.83 -20.38 -6.92
C ASN A 105 3.91 -20.10 -5.73
N MET A 106 4.40 -20.23 -4.49
CA MET A 106 3.64 -19.85 -3.30
C MET A 106 3.30 -18.36 -3.31
N ILE A 107 4.29 -17.50 -3.57
CA ILE A 107 4.10 -16.05 -3.67
C ILE A 107 3.12 -15.70 -4.79
N LEU A 108 3.28 -16.23 -5.99
CA LEU A 108 2.36 -15.95 -7.10
C LEU A 108 0.92 -16.41 -6.81
N ARG A 109 0.73 -17.53 -6.11
CA ARG A 109 -0.60 -17.98 -5.66
C ARG A 109 -1.20 -17.03 -4.61
N PHE A 110 -0.39 -16.57 -3.67
CA PHE A 110 -0.82 -15.58 -2.69
C PHE A 110 -1.28 -14.30 -3.39
N LEU A 111 -0.47 -13.74 -4.28
CA LEU A 111 -0.82 -12.53 -5.04
C LEU A 111 -2.09 -12.72 -5.89
N ALA A 112 -2.26 -13.88 -6.51
CA ALA A 112 -3.44 -14.18 -7.32
C ALA A 112 -4.73 -14.30 -6.50
N GLY A 113 -4.63 -14.57 -5.20
CA GLY A 113 -5.75 -14.64 -4.27
C GLY A 113 -6.12 -13.32 -3.60
N LEU A 114 -5.35 -12.24 -3.83
CA LEU A 114 -5.59 -10.96 -3.19
C LEU A 114 -6.89 -10.30 -3.67
N PRO A 115 -7.74 -9.80 -2.76
CA PRO A 115 -8.89 -8.97 -3.12
C PRO A 115 -8.42 -7.60 -3.64
N ASP A 116 -9.21 -6.98 -4.50
CA ASP A 116 -8.94 -5.63 -5.02
C ASP A 116 -9.56 -4.52 -4.16
N HIS A 117 -10.42 -4.86 -3.20
CA HIS A 117 -10.99 -3.96 -2.20
C HIS A 117 -11.53 -4.75 -1.01
N LEU A 118 -11.76 -4.08 0.10
CA LEU A 118 -12.45 -4.61 1.28
C LEU A 118 -13.33 -3.54 1.92
N ASP A 119 -14.51 -3.96 2.37
CA ASP A 119 -15.39 -3.13 3.21
C ASP A 119 -15.32 -3.61 4.65
N ILE A 120 -14.99 -2.70 5.56
CA ILE A 120 -14.89 -2.99 6.99
C ILE A 120 -15.62 -1.94 7.83
N THR A 121 -15.91 -2.28 9.08
CA THR A 121 -16.49 -1.34 10.05
C THR A 121 -15.66 -1.34 11.32
N VAL A 122 -15.22 -0.16 11.75
CA VAL A 122 -14.42 0.04 12.96
C VAL A 122 -15.12 1.10 13.82
N GLY A 123 -15.46 0.77 15.07
CA GLY A 123 -16.13 1.70 15.97
C GLY A 123 -17.47 2.27 15.45
N GLY A 124 -18.14 1.55 14.55
CA GLY A 124 -19.38 2.00 13.89
C GLY A 124 -19.17 2.83 12.62
N GLN A 125 -17.95 3.28 12.32
CA GLN A 125 -17.61 3.94 11.06
C GLN A 125 -17.33 2.90 9.97
N LYS A 126 -17.91 3.08 8.79
CA LYS A 126 -17.65 2.26 7.60
C LYS A 126 -16.42 2.77 6.85
N PHE A 127 -15.60 1.83 6.40
CA PHE A 127 -14.43 2.09 5.57
C PHE A 127 -14.46 1.21 4.33
N HIS A 128 -14.10 1.79 3.19
CA HIS A 128 -13.83 1.10 1.94
C HIS A 128 -12.33 1.19 1.66
N LEU A 129 -11.64 0.05 1.72
CA LEU A 129 -10.20 -0.04 1.49
C LEU A 129 -9.97 -0.43 0.03
N VAL A 130 -9.21 0.35 -0.71
CA VAL A 130 -8.95 0.13 -2.13
C VAL A 130 -7.62 0.76 -2.53
N HIS A 131 -6.85 0.12 -3.43
CA HIS A 131 -5.52 0.63 -3.77
C HIS A 131 -5.58 1.93 -4.57
N GLY A 132 -6.34 1.96 -5.67
CA GLY A 132 -6.51 3.14 -6.54
C GLY A 132 -7.79 3.92 -6.23
N CYS A 133 -8.45 4.43 -7.27
CA CYS A 133 -9.68 5.19 -7.13
C CYS A 133 -10.87 4.29 -6.75
N PRO A 134 -11.70 4.66 -5.76
CA PRO A 134 -12.94 3.94 -5.49
C PRO A 134 -13.85 3.91 -6.72
N GLY A 135 -14.22 2.72 -7.18
CA GLY A 135 -15.02 2.57 -8.39
C GLY A 135 -15.59 1.16 -8.58
N ALA A 136 -16.45 1.01 -9.57
CA ALA A 136 -17.19 -0.23 -9.78
C ALA A 136 -16.34 -1.34 -10.42
N ASP A 137 -15.40 -0.99 -11.29
CA ASP A 137 -14.58 -1.95 -12.01
C ASP A 137 -13.19 -2.12 -11.37
N ARG A 138 -12.58 -3.28 -11.63
CA ARG A 138 -11.30 -3.67 -11.05
C ARG A 138 -10.15 -2.77 -11.50
N ASP A 139 -10.13 -2.37 -12.76
CA ASP A 139 -9.03 -1.55 -13.29
C ASP A 139 -9.04 -0.16 -12.65
N THR A 140 -10.20 0.42 -12.44
CA THR A 140 -10.36 1.66 -11.67
C THR A 140 -9.81 1.51 -10.26
N ARG A 141 -10.16 0.41 -9.56
CA ARG A 141 -9.71 0.18 -8.18
C ARG A 141 -8.20 -0.05 -8.04
N ILE A 142 -7.53 -0.46 -9.12
CA ILE A 142 -6.10 -0.81 -9.07
C ILE A 142 -5.20 0.26 -9.73
N TRP A 143 -5.68 0.90 -10.82
CA TRP A 143 -4.82 1.71 -11.68
C TRP A 143 -5.16 3.20 -11.73
N VAL A 144 -6.42 3.56 -11.46
CA VAL A 144 -6.83 4.96 -11.60
C VAL A 144 -6.40 5.74 -10.37
N ARG A 145 -5.73 6.85 -10.61
CA ARG A 145 -5.35 7.80 -9.58
C ARG A 145 -6.52 8.69 -9.21
N ILE A 146 -6.66 8.97 -7.92
CA ILE A 146 -7.59 9.99 -7.46
C ILE A 146 -7.08 11.39 -7.78
N LYS A 147 -8.02 12.34 -7.78
CA LYS A 147 -7.77 13.77 -7.97
C LYS A 147 -8.30 14.55 -6.78
N PRO A 148 -7.84 15.80 -6.55
CA PRO A 148 -8.30 16.61 -5.43
C PRO A 148 -9.81 16.88 -5.38
N GLU A 149 -10.49 16.86 -6.53
CA GLU A 149 -11.93 17.05 -6.66
C GLU A 149 -12.77 15.78 -6.48
N ASP A 150 -12.14 14.60 -6.40
CA ASP A 150 -12.86 13.34 -6.24
C ASP A 150 -13.49 13.21 -4.83
N ARG A 151 -14.60 12.50 -4.77
CA ARG A 151 -15.39 12.26 -3.56
C ARG A 151 -15.66 10.79 -3.38
N SER A 152 -15.89 10.38 -2.15
CA SER A 152 -16.37 9.02 -1.89
C SER A 152 -17.69 8.76 -2.63
N PRO A 153 -17.75 7.70 -3.46
CA PRO A 153 -19.01 7.31 -4.11
C PRO A 153 -19.98 6.60 -3.15
N TYR A 154 -19.55 6.33 -1.93
CA TYR A 154 -20.31 5.55 -0.96
C TYR A 154 -20.78 6.45 0.19
N PRO A 155 -22.11 6.59 0.41
CA PRO A 155 -22.64 7.36 1.54
C PRO A 155 -22.12 6.82 2.88
N ASP A 156 -21.81 7.72 3.81
CA ASP A 156 -21.39 7.42 5.18
C ASP A 156 -20.18 6.46 5.29
N THR A 157 -19.37 6.39 4.21
CA THR A 157 -18.19 5.54 4.12
C THR A 157 -16.95 6.35 3.80
N ILE A 158 -15.89 6.15 4.56
CA ILE A 158 -14.57 6.74 4.28
C ILE A 158 -13.79 5.76 3.41
N CYS A 159 -13.35 6.20 2.23
CA CYS A 159 -12.46 5.43 1.38
C CYS A 159 -11.01 5.67 1.80
N ILE A 160 -10.27 4.59 2.07
CA ILE A 160 -8.82 4.65 2.31
C ILE A 160 -8.14 4.15 1.05
N VAL A 161 -7.30 5.00 0.46
CA VAL A 161 -6.63 4.72 -0.82
C VAL A 161 -5.11 4.90 -0.71
N GLY A 162 -4.40 4.38 -1.71
CA GLY A 162 -2.98 4.59 -1.97
C GLY A 162 -2.74 5.00 -3.42
N HIS A 163 -1.66 4.49 -4.05
CA HIS A 163 -1.36 4.60 -5.48
C HIS A 163 -1.08 6.02 -5.98
N THR A 164 -1.71 7.03 -5.42
CA THR A 164 -1.55 8.43 -5.82
C THR A 164 -0.66 9.13 -4.81
N PRO A 165 0.65 9.30 -5.06
CA PRO A 165 1.49 10.00 -4.10
C PRO A 165 0.91 11.36 -3.74
N VAL A 166 0.71 11.61 -2.44
CA VAL A 166 -0.03 12.77 -1.91
C VAL A 166 0.48 14.13 -2.41
N ASN A 167 1.74 14.22 -2.82
CA ASN A 167 2.28 15.44 -3.42
C ASN A 167 1.64 15.78 -4.78
N PHE A 168 1.04 14.80 -5.48
CA PHE A 168 0.27 15.07 -6.72
C PHE A 168 -1.09 15.69 -6.41
N LEU A 169 -1.64 15.42 -5.23
CA LEU A 169 -2.91 15.98 -4.77
C LEU A 169 -2.73 17.36 -4.15
N THR A 170 -1.66 17.56 -3.41
CA THR A 170 -1.38 18.81 -2.66
C THR A 170 -0.59 19.84 -3.47
N GLY A 171 0.18 19.39 -4.48
CA GLY A 171 1.19 20.22 -5.15
C GLY A 171 2.41 20.55 -4.28
N VAL A 172 2.48 20.04 -3.04
CA VAL A 172 3.56 20.30 -2.08
C VAL A 172 4.63 19.23 -2.21
N SER A 173 5.88 19.64 -2.41
CA SER A 173 7.01 18.72 -2.59
C SER A 173 8.25 19.05 -1.75
N ASP A 174 8.22 20.11 -0.97
CA ASP A 174 9.32 20.67 -0.16
C ASP A 174 9.14 20.46 1.35
N GLN A 175 8.14 19.67 1.74
CA GLN A 175 7.84 19.32 3.13
C GLN A 175 7.63 17.81 3.26
N PRO A 176 7.80 17.22 4.47
CA PRO A 176 7.47 15.82 4.71
C PRO A 176 6.03 15.50 4.33
N PHE A 177 5.86 14.47 3.51
CA PHE A 177 4.54 14.06 3.01
C PHE A 177 3.65 13.57 4.14
N ARG A 178 2.36 13.93 4.07
CA ARG A 178 1.32 13.59 5.06
C ARG A 178 0.09 13.05 4.36
N ILE A 179 -0.66 12.21 5.04
CA ILE A 179 -1.95 11.68 4.59
C ILE A 179 -2.81 12.84 4.06
N TRP A 180 -3.27 12.69 2.83
CA TRP A 180 -4.18 13.66 2.22
C TRP A 180 -5.62 13.33 2.61
N ARG A 181 -6.43 14.39 2.84
CA ARG A 181 -7.81 14.29 3.27
C ARG A 181 -8.71 15.06 2.31
N GLY A 182 -9.55 14.31 1.57
CA GLY A 182 -10.57 14.86 0.67
C GLY A 182 -11.98 14.62 1.21
N ASP A 183 -12.97 14.76 0.32
CA ASP A 183 -14.39 14.58 0.65
C ASP A 183 -14.75 13.08 0.72
N GLY A 184 -14.60 12.50 1.91
CA GLY A 184 -14.82 11.09 2.18
C GLY A 184 -13.70 10.16 1.64
N ILE A 185 -12.55 10.69 1.21
CA ILE A 185 -11.40 9.90 0.75
C ILE A 185 -10.16 10.32 1.55
N LEU A 186 -9.38 9.34 2.01
CA LEU A 186 -8.07 9.55 2.63
C LEU A 186 -7.02 8.81 1.80
N ASP A 187 -6.03 9.54 1.30
CA ASP A 187 -4.90 8.93 0.60
C ASP A 187 -3.70 8.82 1.54
N ILE A 188 -3.24 7.59 1.72
CA ILE A 188 -2.14 7.26 2.63
C ILE A 188 -0.81 6.96 1.92
N ASP A 189 -0.74 7.12 0.58
CA ASP A 189 0.53 7.02 -0.16
C ASP A 189 1.39 8.27 0.05
N CYS A 190 2.14 8.31 1.13
CA CYS A 190 3.11 9.37 1.42
C CYS A 190 4.45 9.18 0.69
N GLY A 191 4.43 8.53 -0.48
CA GLY A 191 5.54 8.45 -1.41
C GLY A 191 6.70 7.56 -0.96
N CYS A 192 6.49 6.57 -0.12
CA CYS A 192 7.55 5.71 0.43
C CYS A 192 8.50 5.18 -0.64
N GLY A 193 7.96 4.70 -1.77
CA GLY A 193 8.73 4.20 -2.91
C GLY A 193 9.40 5.27 -3.80
N HIS A 194 9.19 6.55 -3.54
CA HIS A 194 9.72 7.65 -4.35
C HIS A 194 11.13 8.07 -3.94
N GLN A 195 12.15 7.32 -4.34
CA GLN A 195 13.55 7.51 -3.93
C GLN A 195 14.18 8.87 -4.32
N LYS A 196 13.53 9.63 -5.20
CA LYS A 196 14.04 10.95 -5.67
C LYS A 196 13.79 12.11 -4.71
N THR A 197 12.98 11.92 -3.67
CA THR A 197 12.70 12.93 -2.66
C THR A 197 13.07 12.46 -1.26
N THR A 198 13.60 13.38 -0.45
CA THR A 198 13.89 13.15 0.98
C THR A 198 12.64 13.28 1.85
N HIS A 199 11.58 13.87 1.33
CA HIS A 199 10.32 14.13 2.04
C HIS A 199 9.36 12.94 2.07
N ARG A 200 9.74 11.84 1.40
CA ARG A 200 8.99 10.58 1.35
C ARG A 200 8.91 9.91 2.72
N ARG A 201 7.75 9.35 3.02
CA ARG A 201 7.48 8.63 4.27
C ARG A 201 6.64 7.38 4.00
N LEU A 202 6.78 6.38 4.85
CA LEU A 202 5.76 5.36 5.00
C LEU A 202 4.75 5.87 6.03
N ALA A 203 3.49 5.98 5.62
CA ALA A 203 2.41 6.39 6.50
C ALA A 203 1.57 5.19 6.93
N CYS A 204 1.05 5.24 8.15
CA CYS A 204 0.07 4.31 8.65
C CYS A 204 -1.06 5.09 9.33
N LEU A 205 -2.29 4.67 9.07
CA LEU A 205 -3.49 5.23 9.68
C LEU A 205 -4.11 4.19 10.62
N ARG A 206 -4.34 4.56 11.88
CA ARG A 206 -5.13 3.76 12.81
C ARG A 206 -6.60 4.16 12.69
N LEU A 207 -7.46 3.21 12.36
CA LEU A 207 -8.87 3.48 12.06
C LEU A 207 -9.74 3.70 13.30
N ASP A 208 -9.30 3.23 14.46
CA ASP A 208 -10.05 3.34 15.73
C ASP A 208 -10.22 4.79 16.19
N ASP A 209 -9.22 5.64 15.95
CA ASP A 209 -9.16 7.03 16.40
C ASP A 209 -8.57 7.99 15.36
N MET A 210 -8.28 7.49 14.16
CA MET A 210 -7.71 8.23 13.05
C MET A 210 -6.31 8.81 13.34
N ALA A 211 -5.55 8.19 14.26
CA ALA A 211 -4.16 8.56 14.53
C ALA A 211 -3.26 8.16 13.36
N GLU A 212 -2.31 9.03 13.04
CA GLU A 212 -1.38 8.89 11.92
C GLU A 212 0.03 8.61 12.45
N PHE A 213 0.71 7.68 11.83
CA PHE A 213 2.08 7.29 12.13
C PHE A 213 2.92 7.44 10.87
N TYR A 214 4.12 8.00 11.01
CA TYR A 214 4.99 8.26 9.87
C TYR A 214 6.41 7.77 10.14
N VAL A 215 7.00 7.09 9.15
CA VAL A 215 8.39 6.68 9.16
C VAL A 215 9.08 7.24 7.92
N GLY A 216 9.92 8.25 8.13
CA GLY A 216 10.78 8.82 7.11
C GLY A 216 12.15 8.12 7.04
N ASN A 217 13.10 8.74 6.35
CA ASN A 217 14.45 8.19 6.23
C ASN A 217 15.20 8.21 7.58
N VAL A 218 15.00 9.26 8.37
CA VAL A 218 15.70 9.47 9.65
C VAL A 218 14.74 9.81 10.80
N ASP A 219 13.48 10.11 10.51
CA ASP A 219 12.47 10.57 11.47
C ASP A 219 11.34 9.55 11.64
N THR A 220 10.69 9.62 12.80
CA THR A 220 9.41 8.97 13.07
C THR A 220 8.50 9.97 13.73
N GLU A 221 7.22 9.93 13.42
CA GLU A 221 6.23 10.86 13.96
C GLU A 221 4.92 10.14 14.27
N ILE A 222 4.30 10.48 15.38
CA ILE A 222 2.92 10.09 15.73
C ILE A 222 2.10 11.35 15.85
N CYS A 223 1.05 11.44 15.05
CA CYS A 223 0.07 12.52 15.14
C CYS A 223 -1.24 11.93 15.67
N SER A 224 -1.54 12.17 16.93
CA SER A 224 -2.91 12.05 17.40
C SER A 224 -3.73 13.18 16.80
N ARG A 225 -4.94 12.87 16.34
CA ARG A 225 -5.84 13.87 15.79
C ARG A 225 -6.00 15.00 16.81
N PRO A 226 -5.90 16.31 16.44
CA PRO A 226 -6.43 17.33 17.29
C PRO A 226 -7.92 17.05 17.47
N THR A 227 -8.37 16.95 18.71
CA THR A 227 -9.80 16.89 19.06
C THR A 227 -10.49 18.06 18.35
N PRO A 228 -11.64 17.83 17.68
CA PRO A 228 -12.33 18.87 16.93
C PRO A 228 -12.70 20.07 17.79
#